data_8660bf8f69ff55285c149bb05245ed81
#
_entry.id   8660bf8f69ff55285c149bb05245ed81
#
_cell.length_a   1.000
_cell.length_b   1.000
_cell.length_c   1.000
_cell.angle_alpha   90.00
_cell.angle_beta   90.00
_cell.angle_gamma   90.00
#
_symmetry.space_group_name_H-M   'P 1'
#
loop_
_entity.id
_entity.type
_entity.pdbx_description
1 polymer ?
#
loop_
_entity_poly.entity_id
_entity_poly.type
_entity_poly.pdbx_seq_one_letter_code
_entity_poly.pdbx_strand_id
1 'polypeptide(L)'
;DVNEWLRVLSIAKSYGINHYRFHTCCPPDAAFTAADVLGIYMEPELPFWGTIAAPGEEGYNEAEQNYLIELGDKMLDTFGNHPSFVMFSLGNELWGSPERLGEILRHYKERDSRHLYTQGCNNFQHFPLMVPEDDYYVGVRLSKERLLRGSFGMCDAPLGHVQTERPSTMHQYDDV
;
A
#
# COMPACT_ATOMS: atom_id res chain seq x y z
N ASP A 1 16.13 -8.04 14.57
CA ASP A 1 17.50 -7.55 14.73
C ASP A 1 17.83 -6.59 13.58
N VAL A 2 18.33 -5.39 13.88
CA VAL A 2 18.67 -4.35 12.91
C VAL A 2 19.75 -4.83 11.93
N ASN A 3 20.74 -5.58 12.41
CA ASN A 3 21.84 -6.06 11.56
C ASN A 3 21.37 -7.02 10.48
N GLU A 4 20.39 -7.87 10.77
CA GLU A 4 19.81 -8.76 9.77
C GLU A 4 19.00 -7.98 8.74
N TRP A 5 18.25 -6.98 9.16
CA TRP A 5 17.56 -6.08 8.23
C TRP A 5 18.53 -5.26 7.36
N LEU A 6 19.62 -4.76 7.95
CA LEU A 6 20.67 -4.11 7.18
C LEU A 6 21.26 -5.05 6.11
N ARG A 7 21.51 -6.31 6.48
CA ARG A 7 22.02 -7.32 5.54
C ARG A 7 21.08 -7.53 4.36
N VAL A 8 19.79 -7.80 4.66
CA VAL A 8 18.78 -8.09 3.62
C VAL A 8 18.54 -6.88 2.72
N LEU A 9 18.29 -5.72 3.33
CA LEU A 9 18.01 -4.50 2.57
C LEU A 9 19.22 -4.00 1.77
N SER A 10 20.46 -4.21 2.25
CA SER A 10 21.67 -3.88 1.49
C SER A 10 21.81 -4.74 0.23
N ILE A 11 21.46 -6.02 0.32
CA ILE A 11 21.45 -6.91 -0.85
C ILE A 11 20.43 -6.40 -1.87
N ALA A 12 19.21 -6.13 -1.45
CA ALA A 12 18.18 -5.60 -2.34
C ALA A 12 18.61 -4.28 -2.99
N LYS A 13 19.17 -3.37 -2.19
CA LYS A 13 19.69 -2.09 -2.71
C LYS A 13 20.81 -2.27 -3.73
N SER A 14 21.66 -3.29 -3.59
CA SER A 14 22.70 -3.60 -4.56
C SER A 14 22.16 -4.01 -5.93
N TYR A 15 20.92 -4.48 -6.00
CA TYR A 15 20.17 -4.76 -7.23
C TYR A 15 19.35 -3.57 -7.73
N GLY A 16 19.48 -2.40 -7.11
CA GLY A 16 18.76 -1.18 -7.49
C GLY A 16 17.38 -1.05 -6.86
N ILE A 17 16.99 -1.92 -5.94
CA ILE A 17 15.72 -1.83 -5.22
C ILE A 17 15.85 -0.72 -4.18
N ASN A 18 14.92 0.24 -4.21
CA ASN A 18 14.89 1.38 -3.29
C ASN A 18 13.55 1.52 -2.55
N HIS A 19 12.63 0.59 -2.75
CA HIS A 19 11.32 0.58 -2.15
C HIS A 19 10.94 -0.85 -1.73
N TYR A 20 10.34 -0.97 -0.54
CA TYR A 20 9.84 -2.23 -0.01
C TYR A 20 8.37 -2.10 0.39
N ARG A 21 7.54 -2.88 -0.25
CA ARG A 21 6.15 -3.11 0.16
C ARG A 21 6.08 -4.30 1.10
N PHE A 22 5.32 -4.18 2.17
CA PHE A 22 5.06 -5.24 3.13
C PHE A 22 3.62 -5.73 2.96
N HIS A 23 3.47 -6.80 2.20
CA HIS A 23 2.18 -7.40 1.88
C HIS A 23 1.42 -7.81 3.14
N THR A 24 0.29 -7.14 3.42
CA THR A 24 -0.60 -7.39 4.56
C THR A 24 0.10 -7.42 5.93
N CYS A 25 1.15 -6.66 6.10
CA CYS A 25 1.83 -6.56 7.39
C CYS A 25 2.56 -5.23 7.59
N CYS A 26 2.84 -4.94 8.86
CA CYS A 26 3.76 -3.88 9.25
C CYS A 26 5.06 -4.52 9.75
N PRO A 27 6.23 -4.13 9.23
CA PRO A 27 7.50 -4.64 9.70
C PRO A 27 7.83 -4.09 11.10
N PRO A 28 8.77 -4.71 11.83
CA PRO A 28 9.19 -4.21 13.13
C PRO A 28 10.06 -2.95 13.00
N ASP A 29 10.19 -2.19 14.09
CA ASP A 29 11.04 -0.99 14.22
C ASP A 29 12.46 -1.18 13.66
N ALA A 30 13.05 -2.35 13.87
CA ALA A 30 14.37 -2.70 13.36
C ALA A 30 14.46 -2.64 11.82
N ALA A 31 13.37 -2.89 11.12
CA ALA A 31 13.31 -2.79 9.66
C ALA A 31 13.31 -1.32 9.21
N PHE A 32 12.51 -0.48 9.86
CA PHE A 32 12.48 0.96 9.59
C PHE A 32 13.84 1.60 9.90
N THR A 33 14.44 1.26 11.05
CA THR A 33 15.78 1.74 11.41
C THR A 33 16.82 1.38 10.34
N ALA A 34 16.81 0.15 9.84
CA ALA A 34 17.73 -0.28 8.79
C ALA A 34 17.44 0.45 7.46
N ALA A 35 16.17 0.63 7.12
CA ALA A 35 15.76 1.34 5.92
C ALA A 35 16.13 2.83 5.97
N ASP A 36 16.00 3.48 7.13
CA ASP A 36 16.46 4.87 7.35
C ASP A 36 17.94 5.02 7.04
N VAL A 37 18.77 4.10 7.56
CA VAL A 37 20.22 4.10 7.34
C VAL A 37 20.57 3.91 5.86
N LEU A 38 19.86 3.04 5.18
CA LEU A 38 20.13 2.67 3.80
C LEU A 38 19.46 3.57 2.76
N GLY A 39 18.49 4.40 3.16
CA GLY A 39 17.71 5.21 2.24
C GLY A 39 16.80 4.37 1.36
N ILE A 40 16.05 3.44 1.97
CA ILE A 40 15.03 2.63 1.32
C ILE A 40 13.65 3.09 1.77
N TYR A 41 12.74 3.30 0.85
CA TYR A 41 11.36 3.66 1.16
C TYR A 41 10.57 2.43 1.59
N MET A 42 9.73 2.61 2.61
CA MET A 42 8.94 1.54 3.22
C MET A 42 7.47 1.82 3.01
N GLU A 43 6.74 0.76 2.65
CA GLU A 43 5.30 0.75 2.46
C GLU A 43 4.67 -0.37 3.29
N PRO A 44 4.43 -0.15 4.59
CA PRO A 44 3.64 -1.09 5.39
C PRO A 44 2.18 -1.07 4.96
N GLU A 45 1.50 -2.21 5.16
CA GLU A 45 0.08 -2.37 4.93
C GLU A 45 -0.65 -2.75 6.22
N LEU A 46 -1.94 -2.40 6.30
CA LEU A 46 -2.81 -3.04 7.27
C LEU A 46 -2.87 -4.55 7.00
N PRO A 47 -2.93 -5.39 8.03
CA PRO A 47 -2.98 -6.84 7.88
C PRO A 47 -4.37 -7.31 7.42
N PHE A 48 -4.77 -6.84 6.24
CA PHE A 48 -6.10 -7.08 5.72
C PHE A 48 -6.11 -7.45 4.23
N TRP A 49 -6.89 -8.47 3.92
CA TRP A 49 -7.17 -8.96 2.58
C TRP A 49 -8.63 -9.42 2.56
N GLY A 50 -9.53 -8.55 2.14
CA GLY A 50 -10.96 -8.84 2.25
C GLY A 50 -11.84 -7.70 1.80
N THR A 51 -13.07 -7.67 2.31
CA THR A 51 -14.11 -6.73 1.91
C THR A 51 -14.28 -5.62 2.93
N ILE A 52 -14.15 -4.38 2.47
CA ILE A 52 -14.45 -3.15 3.23
C ILE A 52 -15.80 -2.61 2.74
N ALA A 53 -16.89 -3.14 3.25
CA ALA A 53 -18.23 -2.67 2.94
C ALA A 53 -18.57 -1.37 3.71
N ALA A 54 -19.44 -0.54 3.15
CA ALA A 54 -19.94 0.65 3.83
C ALA A 54 -21.03 0.29 4.88
N PRO A 55 -21.28 1.16 5.87
CA PRO A 55 -22.38 0.96 6.82
C PRO A 55 -23.71 0.73 6.10
N GLY A 56 -24.39 -0.35 6.45
CA GLY A 56 -25.66 -0.75 5.84
C GLY A 56 -25.55 -1.66 4.62
N GLU A 57 -24.37 -1.90 4.10
CA GLU A 57 -24.13 -2.86 3.04
C GLU A 57 -23.91 -4.28 3.59
N GLU A 58 -24.17 -5.28 2.73
CA GLU A 58 -23.86 -6.67 3.05
C GLU A 58 -22.34 -6.85 3.27
N GLY A 59 -21.99 -7.54 4.36
CA GLY A 59 -20.59 -7.76 4.74
C GLY A 59 -19.99 -6.63 5.58
N TYR A 60 -20.75 -5.58 5.93
CA TYR A 60 -20.26 -4.55 6.84
C TYR A 60 -19.95 -5.14 8.22
N ASN A 61 -18.73 -4.92 8.69
CA ASN A 61 -18.27 -5.34 10.01
C ASN A 61 -17.62 -4.15 10.73
N GLU A 62 -18.42 -3.48 11.56
CA GLU A 62 -17.98 -2.29 12.28
C GLU A 62 -16.79 -2.56 13.21
N ALA A 63 -16.83 -3.68 13.95
CA ALA A 63 -15.77 -4.00 14.91
C ALA A 63 -14.44 -4.27 14.22
N GLU A 64 -14.47 -4.97 13.09
CA GLU A 64 -13.28 -5.23 12.28
C GLU A 64 -12.72 -3.94 11.69
N GLN A 65 -13.56 -3.10 11.09
CA GLN A 65 -13.12 -1.85 10.49
C GLN A 65 -12.56 -0.88 11.54
N ASN A 66 -13.22 -0.76 12.70
CA ASN A 66 -12.71 0.06 13.80
C ASN A 66 -11.34 -0.45 14.28
N TYR A 67 -11.19 -1.76 14.41
CA TYR A 67 -9.90 -2.36 14.77
C TYR A 67 -8.81 -2.04 13.74
N LEU A 68 -9.09 -2.14 12.45
CA LEU A 68 -8.14 -1.82 11.39
C LEU A 68 -7.75 -0.34 11.41
N ILE A 69 -8.73 0.55 11.61
CA ILE A 69 -8.46 2.00 11.71
C ILE A 69 -7.57 2.31 12.92
N GLU A 70 -7.90 1.77 14.10
CA GLU A 70 -7.08 1.95 15.30
C GLU A 70 -5.67 1.36 15.13
N LEU A 71 -5.54 0.23 14.45
CA LEU A 71 -4.25 -0.38 14.19
C LEU A 71 -3.39 0.51 13.29
N GLY A 72 -3.96 1.07 12.23
CA GLY A 72 -3.25 2.02 11.37
C GLY A 72 -2.85 3.29 12.11
N ASP A 73 -3.71 3.81 12.99
CA ASP A 73 -3.37 4.93 13.87
C ASP A 73 -2.16 4.61 14.74
N LYS A 74 -2.12 3.41 15.34
CA LYS A 74 -0.98 2.95 16.13
C LYS A 74 0.29 2.78 15.30
N MET A 75 0.17 2.33 14.05
CA MET A 75 1.32 2.24 13.14
C MET A 75 1.91 3.61 12.87
N LEU A 76 1.07 4.61 12.58
CA LEU A 76 1.50 5.99 12.38
C LEU A 76 2.12 6.60 13.64
N ASP A 77 1.50 6.41 14.81
CA ASP A 77 2.01 6.91 16.08
C ASP A 77 3.37 6.29 16.46
N THR A 78 3.55 5.00 16.13
CA THR A 78 4.75 4.25 16.52
C THR A 78 5.90 4.48 15.54
N PHE A 79 5.61 4.43 14.24
CA PHE A 79 6.63 4.39 13.19
C PHE A 79 6.66 5.63 12.29
N GLY A 80 5.65 6.50 12.36
CA GLY A 80 5.50 7.64 11.44
C GLY A 80 6.64 8.68 11.49
N ASN A 81 7.53 8.60 12.48
CA ASN A 81 8.72 9.46 12.53
C ASN A 81 9.95 8.87 11.80
N HIS A 82 9.87 7.64 11.32
CA HIS A 82 10.93 7.08 10.47
C HIS A 82 10.90 7.73 9.10
N PRO A 83 11.99 8.37 8.63
CA PRO A 83 12.03 8.97 7.30
C PRO A 83 11.86 7.96 6.16
N SER A 84 12.09 6.68 6.41
CA SER A 84 11.82 5.60 5.46
C SER A 84 10.34 5.26 5.32
N PHE A 85 9.51 5.54 6.31
CA PHE A 85 8.06 5.31 6.24
C PHE A 85 7.39 6.38 5.37
N VAL A 86 7.32 6.14 4.08
CA VAL A 86 6.84 7.12 3.09
C VAL A 86 5.43 6.82 2.61
N MET A 87 5.08 5.55 2.47
CA MET A 87 3.84 5.06 1.86
C MET A 87 3.08 4.18 2.84
N PHE A 88 1.75 4.23 2.80
CA PHE A 88 0.87 3.41 3.63
C PHE A 88 -0.32 2.91 2.84
N SER A 89 -0.58 1.61 2.88
CA SER A 89 -1.66 0.94 2.17
C SER A 89 -2.68 0.32 3.12
N LEU A 90 -3.97 0.36 2.76
CA LEU A 90 -5.05 -0.22 3.54
C LEU A 90 -5.08 -1.76 3.49
N GLY A 91 -4.27 -2.39 2.64
CA GLY A 91 -4.19 -3.84 2.53
C GLY A 91 -4.02 -4.32 1.09
N ASN A 92 -4.29 -5.60 0.85
CA ASN A 92 -4.09 -6.24 -0.44
C ASN A 92 -5.39 -6.72 -1.05
N GLU A 93 -5.60 -6.42 -2.35
CA GLU A 93 -6.73 -6.91 -3.16
C GLU A 93 -8.09 -6.71 -2.45
N LEU A 94 -8.32 -5.50 -1.93
CA LEU A 94 -9.52 -5.19 -1.17
C LEU A 94 -10.74 -5.08 -2.09
N TRP A 95 -11.87 -5.50 -1.55
CA TRP A 95 -13.19 -5.39 -2.15
C TRP A 95 -14.10 -4.52 -1.28
N GLY A 96 -15.27 -4.17 -1.79
CA GLY A 96 -16.31 -3.47 -1.07
C GLY A 96 -16.60 -2.09 -1.62
N SER A 97 -16.78 -1.12 -0.75
CA SER A 97 -17.17 0.24 -1.12
C SER A 97 -15.95 1.13 -1.38
N PRO A 98 -15.76 1.63 -2.62
CA PRO A 98 -14.75 2.64 -2.92
C PRO A 98 -14.91 3.90 -2.06
N GLU A 99 -16.14 4.31 -1.78
CA GLU A 99 -16.44 5.46 -0.93
C GLU A 99 -15.94 5.24 0.49
N ARG A 100 -16.15 4.03 1.03
CA ARG A 100 -15.67 3.69 2.37
C ARG A 100 -14.14 3.62 2.45
N LEU A 101 -13.51 3.08 1.44
CA LEU A 101 -12.05 3.11 1.31
C LEU A 101 -11.52 4.55 1.30
N GLY A 102 -12.16 5.44 0.54
CA GLY A 102 -11.83 6.86 0.53
C GLY A 102 -12.03 7.55 1.88
N GLU A 103 -13.08 7.22 2.64
CA GLU A 103 -13.30 7.73 4.00
C GLU A 103 -12.15 7.34 4.95
N ILE A 104 -11.70 6.08 4.90
CA ILE A 104 -10.59 5.61 5.72
C ILE A 104 -9.29 6.30 5.32
N LEU A 105 -9.05 6.51 4.03
CA LEU A 105 -7.89 7.27 3.56
C LEU A 105 -7.91 8.72 4.07
N ARG A 106 -9.07 9.39 4.03
CA ARG A 106 -9.19 10.76 4.58
C ARG A 106 -8.86 10.80 6.07
N HIS A 107 -9.34 9.82 6.85
CA HIS A 107 -9.02 9.71 8.26
C HIS A 107 -7.50 9.73 8.51
N TYR A 108 -6.75 8.88 7.79
CA TYR A 108 -5.30 8.83 7.95
C TYR A 108 -4.59 10.09 7.46
N LYS A 109 -5.01 10.66 6.34
CA LYS A 109 -4.44 11.91 5.81
C LYS A 109 -4.66 13.10 6.74
N GLU A 110 -5.81 13.18 7.37
CA GLU A 110 -6.11 14.22 8.37
C GLU A 110 -5.28 14.03 9.64
N ARG A 111 -5.03 12.77 10.02
CA ARG A 111 -4.22 12.45 11.19
C ARG A 111 -2.73 12.71 10.97
N ASP A 112 -2.19 12.29 9.84
CA ASP A 112 -0.79 12.47 9.50
C ASP A 112 -0.60 12.70 8.00
N SER A 113 -0.38 13.94 7.61
CA SER A 113 -0.22 14.34 6.21
C SER A 113 1.20 14.16 5.67
N ARG A 114 2.12 13.56 6.42
CA ARG A 114 3.53 13.39 6.02
C ARG A 114 3.75 12.20 5.09
N HIS A 115 2.79 11.27 5.04
CA HIS A 115 2.87 10.04 4.26
C HIS A 115 2.00 10.11 3.02
N LEU A 116 2.25 9.20 2.08
CA LEU A 116 1.40 8.93 0.93
C LEU A 116 0.51 7.72 1.24
N TYR A 117 -0.76 7.79 0.84
CA TYR A 117 -1.75 6.77 1.17
C TYR A 117 -2.41 6.18 -0.07
N THR A 118 -2.70 4.88 -0.04
CA THR A 118 -3.47 4.20 -1.07
C THR A 118 -4.55 3.28 -0.48
N GLN A 119 -5.66 3.18 -1.17
CA GLN A 119 -6.81 2.35 -0.79
C GLN A 119 -6.48 0.85 -0.64
N GLY A 120 -5.36 0.42 -1.16
CA GLY A 120 -4.92 -0.95 -1.13
C GLY A 120 -4.08 -1.29 -2.35
N CYS A 121 -3.26 -2.32 -2.20
CA CYS A 121 -2.42 -2.78 -3.28
C CYS A 121 -3.18 -3.79 -4.14
N ASN A 122 -3.06 -3.64 -5.46
CA ASN A 122 -3.68 -4.52 -6.44
C ASN A 122 -5.22 -4.61 -6.35
N ASN A 123 -5.89 -3.58 -5.86
CA ASN A 123 -7.34 -3.48 -5.90
C ASN A 123 -7.79 -3.32 -7.36
N PHE A 124 -8.82 -4.09 -7.78
CA PHE A 124 -9.26 -4.13 -9.17
C PHE A 124 -10.79 -4.22 -9.31
N GLN A 125 -11.51 -3.95 -8.25
CA GLN A 125 -12.97 -4.12 -8.19
C GLN A 125 -13.75 -3.05 -8.94
N HIS A 126 -13.15 -1.89 -9.18
CA HIS A 126 -13.80 -0.78 -9.88
C HIS A 126 -12.87 -0.17 -10.92
N PHE A 127 -13.44 0.67 -11.77
CA PHE A 127 -12.69 1.42 -12.75
C PHE A 127 -13.24 2.86 -12.82
N PRO A 128 -12.38 3.89 -12.72
CA PRO A 128 -10.92 3.83 -12.66
C PRO A 128 -10.42 3.09 -11.40
N LEU A 129 -9.20 2.58 -11.46
CA LEU A 129 -8.62 1.74 -10.42
C LEU A 129 -8.25 2.51 -9.14
N MET A 130 -8.32 3.83 -9.16
CA MET A 130 -8.01 4.69 -8.01
C MET A 130 -9.28 5.39 -7.51
N VAL A 131 -9.36 5.58 -6.20
CA VAL A 131 -10.32 6.50 -5.60
C VAL A 131 -9.73 7.93 -5.58
N PRO A 132 -10.55 8.98 -5.46
CA PRO A 132 -10.05 10.37 -5.44
C PRO A 132 -9.03 10.65 -4.33
N GLU A 133 -9.09 9.90 -3.26
CA GLU A 133 -8.23 10.03 -2.09
C GLU A 133 -6.87 9.33 -2.23
N ASP A 134 -6.67 8.48 -3.23
CA ASP A 134 -5.38 7.83 -3.44
C ASP A 134 -4.29 8.84 -3.83
N ASP A 135 -3.11 8.71 -3.23
CA ASP A 135 -1.93 9.47 -3.64
C ASP A 135 -1.12 8.75 -4.72
N TYR A 136 -1.23 7.42 -4.77
CA TYR A 136 -0.52 6.58 -5.73
C TYR A 136 -1.30 5.29 -5.99
N TYR A 137 -0.88 4.56 -7.00
CA TYR A 137 -1.44 3.25 -7.37
C TYR A 137 -0.39 2.15 -7.24
N VAL A 138 -0.76 1.04 -6.64
CA VAL A 138 0.04 -0.17 -6.57
C VAL A 138 -0.74 -1.34 -7.15
N GLY A 139 -0.20 -1.98 -8.16
CA GLY A 139 -0.87 -3.14 -8.74
C GLY A 139 -0.23 -3.66 -10.01
N VAL A 140 -0.69 -4.85 -10.39
CA VAL A 140 -0.29 -5.54 -11.62
C VAL A 140 -1.32 -5.35 -12.75
N ARG A 141 -2.40 -4.60 -12.50
CA ARG A 141 -3.48 -4.37 -13.46
C ARG A 141 -3.50 -2.91 -13.84
N LEU A 142 -3.39 -2.61 -15.12
CA LEU A 142 -3.54 -1.26 -15.67
C LEU A 142 -4.96 -0.98 -16.17
N SER A 143 -5.77 -2.02 -16.32
CA SER A 143 -7.17 -1.89 -16.71
C SER A 143 -7.95 -3.09 -16.23
N LYS A 144 -9.29 -2.96 -16.29
CA LYS A 144 -10.21 -4.04 -15.96
C LYS A 144 -9.92 -5.34 -16.73
N GLU A 145 -9.34 -5.22 -17.93
CA GLU A 145 -9.18 -6.33 -18.87
C GLU A 145 -7.73 -6.81 -19.02
N ARG A 146 -6.75 -6.04 -18.52
CA ARG A 146 -5.33 -6.35 -18.71
C ARG A 146 -4.61 -6.51 -17.40
N LEU A 147 -4.16 -7.74 -17.17
CA LEU A 147 -3.22 -8.08 -16.11
C LEU A 147 -1.81 -7.81 -16.61
N LEU A 148 -1.06 -7.01 -15.87
CA LEU A 148 0.38 -6.92 -16.02
C LEU A 148 1.03 -8.05 -15.20
N ARG A 149 0.68 -9.27 -15.50
CA ARG A 149 1.45 -10.41 -15.03
C ARG A 149 2.49 -10.72 -16.09
N GLY A 150 3.67 -10.30 -15.86
CA GLY A 150 4.79 -10.67 -16.69
C GLY A 150 6.04 -10.53 -15.87
N SER A 151 6.93 -11.46 -16.09
CA SER A 151 8.25 -11.51 -15.47
C SER A 151 9.11 -10.26 -15.67
N PHE A 152 8.62 -9.21 -16.29
CA PHE A 152 9.45 -8.07 -16.67
C PHE A 152 8.86 -6.71 -16.40
N GLY A 153 7.72 -6.62 -15.75
CA GLY A 153 7.08 -5.31 -15.55
C GLY A 153 6.86 -4.54 -16.86
N MET A 154 6.89 -5.22 -17.99
CA MET A 154 6.63 -4.60 -19.29
C MET A 154 5.15 -4.38 -19.42
N CYS A 155 4.79 -3.15 -19.23
CA CYS A 155 3.48 -2.65 -19.53
C CYS A 155 3.46 -2.26 -21.01
N ASP A 156 2.82 -3.07 -21.83
CA ASP A 156 2.46 -2.71 -23.19
C ASP A 156 1.16 -1.91 -23.29
N ALA A 157 0.51 -1.66 -22.14
CA ALA A 157 -0.61 -0.73 -22.05
C ALA A 157 -0.12 0.66 -21.63
N PRO A 158 -0.52 1.73 -22.36
CA PRO A 158 -0.20 3.09 -21.95
C PRO A 158 -0.73 3.38 -20.54
N LEU A 159 0.02 4.09 -19.73
CA LEU A 159 -0.40 4.53 -18.39
C LEU A 159 -1.73 5.28 -18.39
N GLY A 160 -2.11 5.90 -19.50
CA GLY A 160 -3.42 6.51 -19.70
C GLY A 160 -4.61 5.56 -19.52
N HIS A 161 -4.40 4.25 -19.57
CA HIS A 161 -5.44 3.27 -19.24
C HIS A 161 -5.77 3.22 -17.75
N VAL A 162 -4.91 3.72 -16.90
CA VAL A 162 -5.17 3.85 -15.46
C VAL A 162 -5.97 5.10 -15.15
N GLN A 163 -6.11 6.01 -16.12
CA GLN A 163 -6.86 7.27 -16.01
C GLN A 163 -6.51 8.07 -14.75
N THR A 164 -5.23 8.20 -14.45
CA THR A 164 -4.76 8.94 -13.30
C THR A 164 -3.64 9.89 -13.72
N GLU A 165 -3.67 11.09 -13.16
CA GLU A 165 -2.58 12.07 -13.25
C GLU A 165 -1.53 11.84 -12.16
N ARG A 166 -1.76 10.88 -11.28
CA ARG A 166 -0.93 10.59 -10.13
C ARG A 166 0.15 9.57 -10.46
N PRO A 167 1.27 9.60 -9.73
CA PRO A 167 2.32 8.61 -9.90
C PRO A 167 1.77 7.20 -9.70
N SER A 168 2.13 6.29 -10.59
CA SER A 168 1.86 4.87 -10.41
C SER A 168 3.16 4.16 -10.02
N THR A 169 3.08 3.34 -8.99
CA THR A 169 4.14 2.38 -8.66
C THR A 169 3.61 1.00 -8.97
N MET A 170 4.31 0.24 -9.76
CA MET A 170 3.98 -1.15 -10.03
C MET A 170 4.87 -2.02 -9.17
N HIS A 171 4.27 -2.58 -8.12
CA HIS A 171 4.97 -3.42 -7.17
C HIS A 171 4.14 -4.65 -6.84
N GLN A 172 4.11 -5.59 -7.72
CA GLN A 172 3.83 -6.93 -7.27
C GLN A 172 4.78 -7.86 -8.01
N TYR A 173 5.86 -8.17 -7.38
CA TYR A 173 6.57 -9.41 -7.63
C TYR A 173 5.86 -10.48 -6.82
N ASP A 174 4.75 -10.97 -7.35
CA ASP A 174 4.15 -12.19 -6.83
C ASP A 174 5.07 -13.33 -7.24
N ASP A 175 5.67 -13.91 -6.26
CA ASP A 175 6.26 -15.24 -6.26
C ASP A 175 7.32 -15.53 -7.32
N VAL A 176 8.54 -15.28 -6.97
CA VAL A 176 9.65 -16.11 -7.44
C VAL A 176 10.11 -17.00 -6.31
#